data_0d1aeb80f672c2aa726ce36ef112a6a3
#
_entry.id   0d1aeb80f672c2aa726ce36ef112a6a3
#
_cell.length_a   1.000
_cell.length_b   1.000
_cell.length_c   1.000
_cell.angle_alpha   90.00
_cell.angle_beta   90.00
_cell.angle_gamma   90.00
#
_symmetry.space_group_name_H-M   'P 1'
#
loop_
_entity.id
_entity.type
_entity.pdbx_description
1 polymer ?
#
loop_
_entity_poly.entity_id
_entity_poly.type
_entity_poly.pdbx_seq_one_letter_code
_entity_poly.pdbx_strand_id
1 'polypeptide(L)'
;RLDPGDGRVRTARQFDVWEGGGEYNVARGLRRCFGLKTSVVTAFADNEVGRLVEDFIMQGGVDVDYIQWRDYDGIGRTVRNGLNFTERGFGIRGAKGVPDRGNTAASQIKQGDIDWEKIFGEDGVRWFHTGGIYAALSDSTPEVVIEAVKVAKKHGTIVSYDLNYRPSLWDSIGGQAKAQEVNREIAKYVDVMIGNEEDFTACLGFEVEGVDENISNIEIDAFKNMINTAVAAFPNFKVTATTLRAVKSATVNDWGAICWADGNFYEATNRKEMEIFDRVGGGDSFASGLIYGFIATGDPAQAVEYGAAHGALAMTTPGDTSMATKGEVERLMGGGGARVQR
;
A
#
# COMPACT_ATOMS: atom_id res chain seq x y z
N ARG A 1 -5.79 -5.58 -12.18
CA ARG A 1 -4.56 -6.20 -12.66
C ARG A 1 -4.89 -7.29 -13.68
N LEU A 2 -4.11 -7.33 -14.76
CA LEU A 2 -4.14 -8.37 -15.78
C LEU A 2 -2.84 -9.19 -15.66
N ASP A 3 -2.95 -10.45 -15.23
CA ASP A 3 -1.84 -11.36 -14.95
C ASP A 3 -1.78 -12.46 -16.03
N PRO A 4 -0.68 -12.60 -16.77
CA PRO A 4 -0.54 -13.65 -17.79
C PRO A 4 -0.25 -15.05 -17.19
N GLY A 5 -0.39 -15.23 -15.87
CA GLY A 5 -0.03 -16.46 -15.17
C GLY A 5 1.47 -16.74 -15.25
N ASP A 6 1.84 -17.93 -15.67
CA ASP A 6 3.26 -18.31 -15.83
C ASP A 6 3.91 -17.75 -17.11
N GLY A 7 3.11 -17.11 -17.96
CA GLY A 7 3.52 -16.54 -19.25
C GLY A 7 4.14 -15.15 -19.13
N ARG A 8 4.22 -14.50 -20.30
CA ARG A 8 4.71 -13.13 -20.46
C ARG A 8 3.59 -12.28 -21.08
N VAL A 9 3.49 -11.01 -20.69
CA VAL A 9 2.51 -10.07 -21.29
C VAL A 9 2.60 -10.09 -22.82
N ARG A 10 3.81 -10.08 -23.38
CA ARG A 10 4.00 -10.05 -24.86
C ARG A 10 3.55 -11.30 -25.60
N THR A 11 3.35 -12.41 -24.93
CA THR A 11 2.95 -13.69 -25.53
C THR A 11 1.63 -14.21 -25.00
N ALA A 12 1.01 -13.50 -24.06
CA ALA A 12 -0.25 -13.90 -23.45
C ALA A 12 -1.40 -13.85 -24.47
N ARG A 13 -2.27 -14.85 -24.39
CA ARG A 13 -3.54 -14.91 -25.14
C ARG A 13 -4.75 -14.88 -24.23
N GLN A 14 -4.50 -14.97 -22.91
CA GLN A 14 -5.49 -14.82 -21.84
C GLN A 14 -4.79 -14.24 -20.62
N PHE A 15 -5.57 -13.65 -19.74
CA PHE A 15 -5.11 -13.08 -18.48
C PHE A 15 -6.08 -13.46 -17.38
N ASP A 16 -5.55 -13.79 -16.21
CA ASP A 16 -6.32 -13.76 -14.98
C ASP A 16 -6.56 -12.30 -14.59
N VAL A 17 -7.77 -11.99 -14.17
CA VAL A 17 -8.19 -10.64 -13.80
C VAL A 17 -8.29 -10.56 -12.28
N TRP A 18 -7.59 -9.58 -11.71
CA TRP A 18 -7.58 -9.31 -10.28
C TRP A 18 -7.93 -7.84 -10.03
N GLU A 19 -8.64 -7.59 -8.98
CA GLU A 19 -8.73 -6.26 -8.42
C GLU A 19 -7.39 -5.86 -7.79
N GLY A 20 -7.17 -4.55 -7.60
CA GLY A 20 -5.94 -4.03 -7.00
C GLY A 20 -6.01 -2.53 -6.78
N GLY A 21 -4.99 -2.06 -6.12
CA GLY A 21 -4.81 -0.67 -5.67
C GLY A 21 -4.38 -0.69 -4.22
N GLY A 22 -3.30 0.03 -3.87
CA GLY A 22 -2.68 -0.05 -2.54
C GLY A 22 -3.70 0.12 -1.42
N GLU A 23 -4.49 1.17 -1.48
CA GLU A 23 -5.50 1.48 -0.47
C GLU A 23 -6.59 0.40 -0.38
N TYR A 24 -7.04 -0.12 -1.53
CA TYR A 24 -8.00 -1.23 -1.54
C TYR A 24 -7.39 -2.52 -1.00
N ASN A 25 -6.15 -2.85 -1.37
CA ASN A 25 -5.47 -4.04 -0.87
C ASN A 25 -5.37 -4.01 0.66
N VAL A 26 -5.08 -2.83 1.25
CA VAL A 26 -5.08 -2.62 2.71
C VAL A 26 -6.49 -2.81 3.28
N ALA A 27 -7.50 -2.15 2.71
CA ALA A 27 -8.90 -2.26 3.17
C ALA A 27 -9.41 -3.70 3.13
N ARG A 28 -9.11 -4.45 2.05
CA ARG A 28 -9.49 -5.85 1.91
C ARG A 28 -8.75 -6.75 2.90
N GLY A 29 -7.46 -6.53 3.13
CA GLY A 29 -6.69 -7.26 4.14
C GLY A 29 -7.30 -7.07 5.54
N LEU A 30 -7.61 -5.83 5.92
CA LEU A 30 -8.30 -5.50 7.17
C LEU A 30 -9.67 -6.17 7.26
N ARG A 31 -10.41 -6.21 6.17
CA ARG A 31 -11.75 -6.82 6.14
C ARG A 31 -11.71 -8.34 6.15
N ARG A 32 -11.02 -8.96 5.19
CA ARG A 32 -11.08 -10.41 4.96
C ARG A 32 -10.23 -11.20 5.94
N CYS A 33 -9.03 -10.72 6.26
CA CYS A 33 -8.15 -11.39 7.20
C CYS A 33 -8.56 -11.10 8.65
N PHE A 34 -8.83 -9.84 8.97
CA PHE A 34 -8.97 -9.38 10.36
C PHE A 34 -10.40 -9.04 10.78
N GLY A 35 -11.38 -9.06 9.88
CA GLY A 35 -12.80 -8.90 10.21
C GLY A 35 -13.25 -7.46 10.52
N LEU A 36 -12.42 -6.45 10.23
CA LEU A 36 -12.80 -5.05 10.44
C LEU A 36 -13.80 -4.58 9.39
N LYS A 37 -14.60 -3.56 9.71
CA LYS A 37 -15.41 -2.86 8.71
C LYS A 37 -14.51 -1.88 7.96
N THR A 38 -14.52 -1.98 6.64
CA THR A 38 -13.71 -1.13 5.76
C THR A 38 -14.51 -0.65 4.57
N SER A 39 -14.14 0.49 4.05
CA SER A 39 -14.69 1.08 2.83
C SER A 39 -13.56 1.63 1.97
N VAL A 40 -13.83 1.91 0.69
CA VAL A 40 -12.93 2.61 -0.22
C VAL A 40 -13.57 3.88 -0.73
N VAL A 41 -12.75 4.92 -0.89
CA VAL A 41 -13.11 6.16 -1.58
C VAL A 41 -12.35 6.17 -2.90
N THR A 42 -13.09 6.11 -4.01
CA THR A 42 -12.51 6.08 -5.36
C THR A 42 -13.53 6.52 -6.42
N ALA A 43 -13.16 6.48 -7.69
CA ALA A 43 -14.10 6.69 -8.79
C ALA A 43 -13.87 5.68 -9.91
N PHE A 44 -14.97 5.28 -10.56
CA PHE A 44 -14.96 4.41 -11.75
C PHE A 44 -15.71 5.06 -12.90
N ALA A 45 -15.32 4.72 -14.12
CA ALA A 45 -16.13 4.96 -15.31
C ALA A 45 -17.31 4.00 -15.29
N ASP A 46 -18.52 4.51 -15.51
CA ASP A 46 -19.77 3.72 -15.46
C ASP A 46 -19.92 2.86 -16.72
N ASN A 47 -19.27 1.72 -16.68
CA ASN A 47 -19.31 0.68 -17.71
C ASN A 47 -19.06 -0.70 -17.07
N GLU A 48 -19.21 -1.76 -17.86
CA GLU A 48 -19.08 -3.15 -17.42
C GLU A 48 -17.70 -3.45 -16.74
N VAL A 49 -16.63 -2.76 -17.14
CA VAL A 49 -15.32 -2.94 -16.50
C VAL A 49 -15.31 -2.32 -15.10
N GLY A 50 -15.92 -1.14 -14.93
CA GLY A 50 -16.10 -0.52 -13.61
C GLY A 50 -16.96 -1.38 -12.69
N ARG A 51 -18.07 -1.95 -13.23
CA ARG A 51 -18.95 -2.86 -12.48
C ARG A 51 -18.26 -4.15 -12.09
N LEU A 52 -17.43 -4.73 -12.96
CA LEU A 52 -16.61 -5.90 -12.62
C LEU A 52 -15.67 -5.62 -11.43
N VAL A 53 -15.05 -4.44 -11.38
CA VAL A 53 -14.17 -4.08 -10.26
C VAL A 53 -14.97 -3.86 -8.98
N GLU A 54 -16.14 -3.22 -9.05
CA GLU A 54 -17.08 -3.07 -7.93
C GLU A 54 -17.48 -4.46 -7.36
N ASP A 55 -17.84 -5.41 -8.23
CA ASP A 55 -18.19 -6.78 -7.83
C ASP A 55 -17.03 -7.47 -7.08
N PHE A 56 -15.79 -7.30 -7.55
CA PHE A 56 -14.63 -7.84 -6.86
C PHE A 56 -14.40 -7.17 -5.49
N ILE A 57 -14.60 -5.86 -5.39
CA ILE A 57 -14.53 -5.12 -4.12
C ILE A 57 -15.57 -5.66 -3.14
N MET A 58 -16.81 -5.86 -3.58
CA MET A 58 -17.90 -6.44 -2.77
C MET A 58 -17.59 -7.89 -2.37
N GLN A 59 -17.02 -8.71 -3.25
CA GLN A 59 -16.54 -10.06 -2.90
C GLN A 59 -15.43 -10.00 -1.82
N GLY A 60 -14.59 -8.97 -1.84
CA GLY A 60 -13.65 -8.63 -0.77
C GLY A 60 -14.33 -8.24 0.54
N GLY A 61 -15.63 -7.96 0.53
CA GLY A 61 -16.42 -7.51 1.68
C GLY A 61 -16.14 -6.08 2.10
N VAL A 62 -15.46 -5.31 1.25
CA VAL A 62 -15.20 -3.89 1.43
C VAL A 62 -16.42 -3.10 0.95
N ASP A 63 -16.80 -2.07 1.72
CA ASP A 63 -17.96 -1.23 1.42
C ASP A 63 -17.67 -0.31 0.24
N VAL A 64 -18.68 -0.08 -0.60
CA VAL A 64 -18.60 0.63 -1.88
C VAL A 64 -19.39 1.94 -1.91
N ASP A 65 -19.99 2.36 -0.80
CA ASP A 65 -20.90 3.52 -0.73
C ASP A 65 -20.22 4.85 -1.11
N TYR A 66 -18.90 4.95 -1.03
CA TYR A 66 -18.13 6.15 -1.38
C TYR A 66 -17.49 6.08 -2.78
N ILE A 67 -17.89 5.12 -3.61
CA ILE A 67 -17.46 5.06 -5.02
C ILE A 67 -18.23 6.10 -5.83
N GLN A 68 -17.49 6.97 -6.52
CA GLN A 68 -18.07 7.92 -7.47
C GLN A 68 -18.10 7.31 -8.87
N TRP A 69 -19.23 7.42 -9.54
CA TRP A 69 -19.40 6.99 -10.91
C TRP A 69 -19.28 8.17 -11.87
N ARG A 70 -18.50 8.02 -12.92
CA ARG A 70 -18.29 9.01 -13.96
C ARG A 70 -18.89 8.53 -15.26
N ASP A 71 -19.66 9.40 -15.93
CA ASP A 71 -20.31 9.07 -17.21
C ASP A 71 -19.28 8.62 -18.24
N TYR A 72 -19.53 7.45 -18.83
CA TYR A 72 -18.65 6.86 -19.83
C TYR A 72 -19.07 7.28 -21.24
N ASP A 73 -18.15 7.77 -22.06
CA ASP A 73 -18.39 8.29 -23.42
C ASP A 73 -18.49 7.20 -24.51
N GLY A 74 -18.50 5.93 -24.13
CA GLY A 74 -18.57 4.77 -25.02
C GLY A 74 -17.24 4.33 -25.62
N ILE A 75 -16.15 5.12 -25.48
CA ILE A 75 -14.84 4.83 -26.08
C ILE A 75 -13.65 5.08 -25.14
N GLY A 76 -13.87 5.61 -23.93
CA GLY A 76 -12.82 5.90 -22.97
C GLY A 76 -11.92 7.09 -23.33
N ARG A 77 -12.40 8.04 -24.13
CA ARG A 77 -11.66 9.25 -24.48
C ARG A 77 -11.58 10.21 -23.30
N THR A 78 -12.68 10.39 -22.59
CA THR A 78 -12.80 11.33 -21.48
C THR A 78 -12.50 10.68 -20.13
N VAL A 79 -13.00 9.46 -19.93
CA VAL A 79 -12.82 8.71 -18.69
C VAL A 79 -12.75 7.21 -18.96
N ARG A 80 -11.94 6.51 -18.18
CA ARG A 80 -11.80 5.04 -18.25
C ARG A 80 -11.43 4.47 -16.87
N ASN A 81 -11.46 3.16 -16.75
CA ASN A 81 -10.94 2.44 -15.59
C ASN A 81 -9.46 2.10 -15.80
N GLY A 82 -8.66 2.18 -14.74
CA GLY A 82 -7.23 1.89 -14.80
C GLY A 82 -6.93 0.42 -15.05
N LEU A 83 -5.89 0.15 -15.82
CA LEU A 83 -5.38 -1.20 -16.06
C LEU A 83 -3.93 -1.30 -15.62
N ASN A 84 -3.54 -2.48 -15.14
CA ASN A 84 -2.15 -2.79 -14.81
C ASN A 84 -1.83 -4.21 -15.26
N PHE A 85 -0.94 -4.34 -16.24
CA PHE A 85 -0.45 -5.63 -16.68
C PHE A 85 0.76 -6.00 -15.83
N THR A 86 0.75 -7.17 -15.20
CA THR A 86 1.83 -7.56 -14.28
C THR A 86 2.31 -8.97 -14.56
N GLU A 87 3.55 -9.10 -15.01
CA GLU A 87 4.25 -10.38 -15.09
C GLU A 87 4.87 -10.70 -13.73
N ARG A 88 4.61 -11.88 -13.20
CA ARG A 88 5.31 -12.37 -12.01
C ARG A 88 6.79 -12.65 -12.33
N GLY A 89 7.65 -12.36 -11.37
CA GLY A 89 9.05 -12.76 -11.44
C GLY A 89 9.21 -14.28 -11.27
N PHE A 90 10.30 -14.83 -11.81
CA PHE A 90 10.65 -16.23 -11.58
C PHE A 90 12.19 -16.42 -11.65
N GLY A 91 12.79 -16.97 -10.62
CA GLY A 91 14.23 -17.23 -10.55
C GLY A 91 15.05 -15.95 -10.82
N ILE A 92 15.81 -15.94 -11.90
CA ILE A 92 16.64 -14.80 -12.32
C ILE A 92 15.85 -13.73 -13.07
N ARG A 93 14.59 -13.97 -13.41
CA ARG A 93 13.75 -13.04 -14.15
C ARG A 93 12.91 -12.19 -13.19
N GLY A 94 13.19 -10.90 -13.11
CA GLY A 94 12.40 -9.95 -12.30
C GLY A 94 10.95 -9.84 -12.77
N ALA A 95 10.06 -9.48 -11.85
CA ALA A 95 8.69 -9.11 -12.18
C ALA A 95 8.66 -7.85 -13.06
N LYS A 96 7.60 -7.71 -13.89
CA LYS A 96 7.44 -6.54 -14.76
C LYS A 96 6.01 -6.02 -14.68
N GLY A 97 5.86 -4.75 -14.33
CA GLY A 97 4.60 -4.03 -14.38
C GLY A 97 4.51 -3.11 -15.59
N VAL A 98 3.33 -3.03 -16.19
CA VAL A 98 3.00 -2.07 -17.24
C VAL A 98 1.70 -1.38 -16.82
N PRO A 99 1.79 -0.29 -16.02
CA PRO A 99 0.62 0.45 -15.58
C PRO A 99 0.05 1.29 -16.72
N ASP A 100 -1.27 1.35 -16.81
CA ASP A 100 -2.01 2.18 -17.73
C ASP A 100 -3.07 2.99 -16.94
N ARG A 101 -2.64 4.15 -16.42
CA ARG A 101 -3.36 4.96 -15.43
C ARG A 101 -3.88 6.30 -15.97
N GLY A 102 -3.56 6.67 -17.20
CA GLY A 102 -3.98 7.94 -17.78
C GLY A 102 -5.49 8.04 -17.96
N ASN A 103 -6.08 9.22 -17.69
CA ASN A 103 -7.51 9.53 -17.81
C ASN A 103 -8.45 8.59 -17.03
N THR A 104 -7.99 8.00 -15.95
CA THR A 104 -8.84 7.16 -15.12
C THR A 104 -9.82 8.01 -14.31
N ALA A 105 -10.99 7.45 -13.98
CA ALA A 105 -11.96 8.16 -13.15
C ALA A 105 -11.35 8.59 -11.80
N ALA A 106 -10.57 7.72 -11.17
CA ALA A 106 -9.88 8.02 -9.90
C ALA A 106 -8.88 9.18 -10.05
N SER A 107 -8.18 9.30 -11.19
CA SER A 107 -7.24 10.41 -11.44
C SER A 107 -7.92 11.75 -11.70
N GLN A 108 -9.23 11.76 -11.88
CA GLN A 108 -10.05 12.95 -12.17
C GLN A 108 -10.81 13.46 -10.96
N ILE A 109 -10.68 12.83 -9.80
CA ILE A 109 -11.22 13.37 -8.55
C ILE A 109 -10.52 14.67 -8.22
N LYS A 110 -11.29 15.66 -7.79
CA LYS A 110 -10.80 16.99 -7.42
C LYS A 110 -11.16 17.32 -5.98
N GLN A 111 -10.45 18.28 -5.44
CA GLN A 111 -10.81 18.87 -4.15
C GLN A 111 -12.28 19.32 -4.16
N GLY A 112 -13.01 18.94 -3.11
CA GLY A 112 -14.45 19.20 -2.97
C GLY A 112 -15.37 18.17 -3.62
N ASP A 113 -14.86 17.19 -4.38
CA ASP A 113 -15.69 16.11 -4.96
C ASP A 113 -16.14 15.09 -3.91
N ILE A 114 -15.40 14.96 -2.80
CA ILE A 114 -15.67 13.99 -1.73
C ILE A 114 -16.15 14.71 -0.48
N ASP A 115 -17.22 14.24 0.11
CA ASP A 115 -17.72 14.74 1.40
C ASP A 115 -16.94 14.12 2.57
N TRP A 116 -15.75 14.64 2.83
CA TRP A 116 -14.88 14.17 3.91
C TRP A 116 -15.47 14.45 5.31
N GLU A 117 -16.30 15.52 5.46
CA GLU A 117 -16.98 15.82 6.72
C GLU A 117 -17.99 14.72 7.06
N LYS A 118 -18.72 14.20 6.08
CA LYS A 118 -19.60 13.05 6.26
C LYS A 118 -18.79 11.81 6.68
N ILE A 119 -17.72 11.48 5.96
CA ILE A 119 -16.92 10.27 6.19
C ILE A 119 -16.27 10.29 7.58
N PHE A 120 -15.57 11.35 7.93
CA PHE A 120 -14.83 11.40 9.19
C PHE A 120 -15.64 11.90 10.38
N GLY A 121 -16.60 12.81 10.15
CA GLY A 121 -17.41 13.41 11.20
C GLY A 121 -18.68 12.64 11.52
N GLU A 122 -19.50 12.32 10.50
CA GLU A 122 -20.80 11.66 10.72
C GLU A 122 -20.66 10.14 10.83
N ASP A 123 -19.97 9.52 9.86
CA ASP A 123 -19.79 8.06 9.83
C ASP A 123 -18.70 7.59 10.81
N GLY A 124 -17.88 8.50 11.32
CA GLY A 124 -16.97 8.28 12.44
C GLY A 124 -15.82 7.31 12.15
N VAL A 125 -15.18 7.44 10.98
CA VAL A 125 -14.05 6.59 10.57
C VAL A 125 -12.87 6.78 11.53
N ARG A 126 -12.42 5.68 12.14
CA ARG A 126 -11.31 5.71 13.11
C ARG A 126 -9.94 5.79 12.48
N TRP A 127 -9.77 5.22 11.29
CA TRP A 127 -8.49 5.10 10.61
C TRP A 127 -8.65 5.35 9.12
N PHE A 128 -7.86 6.26 8.58
CA PHE A 128 -7.77 6.57 7.17
C PHE A 128 -6.39 6.16 6.64
N HIS A 129 -6.37 5.40 5.54
CA HIS A 129 -5.13 5.01 4.88
C HIS A 129 -5.14 5.48 3.42
N THR A 130 -4.03 6.08 2.98
CA THR A 130 -3.79 6.46 1.59
C THR A 130 -2.31 6.40 1.28
N GLY A 131 -1.89 6.71 0.05
CA GLY A 131 -0.49 6.58 -0.33
C GLY A 131 -0.05 7.45 -1.50
N GLY A 132 1.25 7.45 -1.72
CA GLY A 132 1.94 8.27 -2.70
C GLY A 132 1.61 7.95 -4.15
N ILE A 133 1.12 6.75 -4.44
CA ILE A 133 0.64 6.42 -5.79
C ILE A 133 -0.60 7.25 -6.12
N TYR A 134 -1.59 7.32 -5.20
CA TYR A 134 -2.78 8.14 -5.43
C TYR A 134 -2.44 9.62 -5.45
N ALA A 135 -1.60 10.08 -4.50
CA ALA A 135 -1.16 11.48 -4.46
C ALA A 135 -0.43 11.94 -5.74
N ALA A 136 0.16 11.01 -6.52
CA ALA A 136 0.88 11.28 -7.76
C ALA A 136 0.08 10.96 -9.03
N LEU A 137 -1.20 10.62 -8.91
CA LEU A 137 -1.96 10.06 -10.04
C LEU A 137 -2.30 11.10 -11.10
N SER A 138 -2.43 12.37 -10.71
CA SER A 138 -2.66 13.52 -11.60
C SER A 138 -2.31 14.84 -10.91
N ASP A 139 -2.45 15.95 -11.60
CA ASP A 139 -2.23 17.30 -11.04
C ASP A 139 -3.24 17.67 -9.93
N SER A 140 -4.42 17.04 -9.90
CA SER A 140 -5.46 17.34 -8.90
C SER A 140 -5.41 16.46 -7.66
N THR A 141 -4.87 15.25 -7.76
CA THR A 141 -4.93 14.28 -6.65
C THR A 141 -4.10 14.65 -5.42
N PRO A 142 -2.98 15.41 -5.51
CA PRO A 142 -2.32 15.92 -4.31
C PRO A 142 -3.26 16.71 -3.39
N GLU A 143 -4.06 17.62 -3.96
CA GLU A 143 -4.97 18.48 -3.21
C GLU A 143 -6.12 17.67 -2.57
N VAL A 144 -6.58 16.60 -3.23
CA VAL A 144 -7.58 15.69 -2.66
C VAL A 144 -7.04 14.98 -1.43
N VAL A 145 -5.79 14.49 -1.48
CA VAL A 145 -5.15 13.85 -0.32
C VAL A 145 -4.95 14.84 0.81
N ILE A 146 -4.45 16.05 0.51
CA ILE A 146 -4.23 17.10 1.51
C ILE A 146 -5.53 17.49 2.18
N GLU A 147 -6.62 17.66 1.43
CA GLU A 147 -7.96 17.90 1.96
C GLU A 147 -8.41 16.77 2.90
N ALA A 148 -8.32 15.52 2.44
CA ALA A 148 -8.71 14.34 3.22
C ALA A 148 -7.97 14.25 4.56
N VAL A 149 -6.63 14.37 4.56
CA VAL A 149 -5.85 14.25 5.80
C VAL A 149 -6.12 15.42 6.77
N LYS A 150 -6.38 16.64 6.27
CA LYS A 150 -6.76 17.78 7.11
C LYS A 150 -8.09 17.53 7.81
N VAL A 151 -9.11 17.09 7.07
CA VAL A 151 -10.42 16.79 7.64
C VAL A 151 -10.36 15.59 8.58
N ALA A 152 -9.64 14.53 8.21
CA ALA A 152 -9.41 13.39 9.09
C ALA A 152 -8.82 13.81 10.45
N LYS A 153 -7.80 14.66 10.44
CA LYS A 153 -7.19 15.17 11.69
C LYS A 153 -8.13 16.05 12.50
N LYS A 154 -8.98 16.87 11.85
CA LYS A 154 -10.00 17.68 12.52
C LYS A 154 -10.95 16.81 13.34
N HIS A 155 -11.30 15.61 12.86
CA HIS A 155 -12.20 14.68 13.52
C HIS A 155 -11.49 13.63 14.39
N GLY A 156 -10.17 13.72 14.56
CA GLY A 156 -9.40 12.78 15.39
C GLY A 156 -9.18 11.41 14.77
N THR A 157 -9.43 11.26 13.47
CA THR A 157 -9.12 10.07 12.71
C THR A 157 -7.60 9.86 12.64
N ILE A 158 -7.14 8.63 12.87
CA ILE A 158 -5.73 8.25 12.70
C ILE A 158 -5.44 8.18 11.21
N VAL A 159 -4.36 8.82 10.79
CA VAL A 159 -3.94 8.85 9.38
C VAL A 159 -2.69 8.00 9.19
N SER A 160 -2.76 6.99 8.33
CA SER A 160 -1.58 6.27 7.83
C SER A 160 -1.34 6.58 6.36
N TYR A 161 -0.06 6.68 6.01
CA TYR A 161 0.36 7.01 4.66
C TYR A 161 1.53 6.11 4.23
N ASP A 162 1.39 5.46 3.08
CA ASP A 162 2.47 4.72 2.42
C ASP A 162 3.11 5.61 1.35
N LEU A 163 4.37 5.96 1.54
CA LEU A 163 5.11 6.84 0.62
C LEU A 163 5.16 6.31 -0.81
N ASN A 164 5.37 5.03 -0.97
CA ASN A 164 5.23 4.23 -2.20
C ASN A 164 5.64 4.99 -3.47
N TYR A 165 6.86 5.51 -3.49
CA TYR A 165 7.38 6.36 -4.56
C TYR A 165 7.39 5.65 -5.92
N ARG A 166 6.94 6.36 -6.94
CA ARG A 166 6.98 5.89 -8.33
C ARG A 166 7.46 7.02 -9.25
N PRO A 167 8.73 7.02 -9.68
CA PRO A 167 9.29 8.08 -10.55
C PRO A 167 8.38 8.38 -11.74
N SER A 168 7.88 7.34 -12.41
CA SER A 168 7.04 7.47 -13.61
C SER A 168 5.72 8.23 -13.40
N LEU A 169 5.22 8.35 -12.18
CA LEU A 169 4.04 9.16 -11.87
C LEU A 169 4.43 10.62 -11.67
N TRP A 170 5.55 10.89 -11.01
CA TRP A 170 5.98 12.25 -10.70
C TRP A 170 6.65 12.97 -11.86
N ASP A 171 7.34 12.24 -12.76
CA ASP A 171 8.12 12.83 -13.87
C ASP A 171 7.30 13.80 -14.72
N SER A 172 6.01 13.50 -14.96
CA SER A 172 5.13 14.34 -15.78
C SER A 172 4.53 15.55 -15.05
N ILE A 173 4.59 15.56 -13.70
CA ILE A 173 3.95 16.60 -12.86
C ILE A 173 4.94 17.39 -11.99
N GLY A 174 6.23 17.36 -12.33
CA GLY A 174 7.26 18.15 -11.67
C GLY A 174 8.40 17.35 -11.03
N GLY A 175 8.43 16.05 -11.24
CA GLY A 175 9.53 15.17 -10.83
C GLY A 175 9.67 15.01 -9.31
N GLN A 176 10.88 14.65 -8.88
CA GLN A 176 11.18 14.39 -7.47
C GLN A 176 10.99 15.65 -6.59
N ALA A 177 11.30 16.83 -7.09
CA ALA A 177 11.09 18.07 -6.33
C ALA A 177 9.62 18.26 -5.97
N LYS A 178 8.70 17.99 -6.91
CA LYS A 178 7.26 18.04 -6.65
C LYS A 178 6.81 16.93 -5.72
N ALA A 179 7.37 15.74 -5.85
CA ALA A 179 7.12 14.64 -4.92
C ALA A 179 7.47 15.04 -3.48
N GLN A 180 8.63 15.65 -3.27
CA GLN A 180 9.05 16.12 -1.95
C GLN A 180 8.15 17.23 -1.42
N GLU A 181 7.80 18.22 -2.24
CA GLU A 181 6.88 19.29 -1.85
C GLU A 181 5.55 18.73 -1.33
N VAL A 182 4.92 17.87 -2.13
CA VAL A 182 3.60 17.30 -1.82
C VAL A 182 3.67 16.36 -0.62
N ASN A 183 4.59 15.41 -0.60
CA ASN A 183 4.67 14.43 0.48
C ASN A 183 5.06 15.08 1.82
N ARG A 184 5.90 16.12 1.82
CA ARG A 184 6.21 16.88 3.03
C ARG A 184 5.01 17.67 3.55
N GLU A 185 4.12 18.15 2.69
CA GLU A 185 2.87 18.79 3.12
C GLU A 185 1.92 17.75 3.74
N ILE A 186 1.71 16.60 3.08
CA ILE A 186 0.88 15.50 3.59
C ILE A 186 1.42 14.99 4.93
N ALA A 187 2.74 14.82 5.06
CA ALA A 187 3.41 14.29 6.23
C ALA A 187 3.08 15.05 7.53
N LYS A 188 2.75 16.35 7.44
CA LYS A 188 2.34 17.15 8.61
C LYS A 188 1.06 16.66 9.30
N TYR A 189 0.27 15.84 8.61
CA TYR A 189 -1.01 15.32 9.09
C TYR A 189 -1.02 13.80 9.32
N VAL A 190 0.10 13.13 9.09
CA VAL A 190 0.23 11.67 9.19
C VAL A 190 0.61 11.26 10.61
N ASP A 191 -0.06 10.25 11.17
CA ASP A 191 0.30 9.61 12.44
C ASP A 191 1.19 8.39 12.22
N VAL A 192 0.95 7.62 11.15
CA VAL A 192 1.66 6.38 10.84
C VAL A 192 2.26 6.48 9.44
N MET A 193 3.56 6.67 9.36
CA MET A 193 4.29 6.75 8.09
C MET A 193 4.86 5.38 7.73
N ILE A 194 4.57 4.93 6.51
CA ILE A 194 5.06 3.67 5.95
C ILE A 194 5.87 3.96 4.70
N GLY A 195 6.96 3.25 4.50
CA GLY A 195 7.81 3.38 3.31
C GLY A 195 9.10 2.59 3.49
N ASN A 196 9.80 2.37 2.39
CA ASN A 196 11.16 1.86 2.42
C ASN A 196 12.17 3.04 2.40
N GLU A 197 13.45 2.75 2.43
CA GLU A 197 14.52 3.76 2.44
C GLU A 197 14.53 4.67 1.21
N GLU A 198 14.27 4.08 0.04
CA GLU A 198 14.18 4.83 -1.23
C GLU A 198 12.99 5.80 -1.18
N ASP A 199 11.86 5.35 -0.63
CA ASP A 199 10.67 6.17 -0.48
C ASP A 199 10.91 7.38 0.43
N PHE A 200 11.56 7.18 1.59
CA PHE A 200 11.88 8.29 2.51
C PHE A 200 12.84 9.30 1.87
N THR A 201 13.85 8.82 1.15
CA THR A 201 14.79 9.69 0.45
C THR A 201 14.09 10.45 -0.68
N ALA A 202 13.36 9.73 -1.53
CA ALA A 202 12.74 10.32 -2.71
C ALA A 202 11.59 11.28 -2.37
N CYS A 203 10.72 10.90 -1.41
CA CYS A 203 9.52 11.66 -1.08
C CYS A 203 9.72 12.71 0.01
N LEU A 204 10.63 12.50 0.96
CA LEU A 204 10.82 13.40 2.09
C LEU A 204 12.18 14.09 2.08
N GLY A 205 13.09 13.69 1.20
CA GLY A 205 14.41 14.30 1.05
C GLY A 205 15.37 13.98 2.21
N PHE A 206 15.19 12.85 2.87
CA PHE A 206 16.13 12.38 3.88
C PHE A 206 17.19 11.50 3.23
N GLU A 207 18.44 11.91 3.31
CA GLU A 207 19.57 11.12 2.82
C GLU A 207 19.91 10.00 3.81
N VAL A 208 20.15 8.81 3.29
CA VAL A 208 20.67 7.68 4.06
C VAL A 208 22.18 7.63 3.81
N GLU A 209 22.98 7.94 4.83
CA GLU A 209 24.45 7.85 4.72
C GLU A 209 24.86 6.37 4.55
N GLY A 210 25.70 6.08 3.58
CA GLY A 210 26.35 4.77 3.41
C GLY A 210 25.59 3.73 2.58
N VAL A 211 24.57 4.12 1.83
CA VAL A 211 23.84 3.21 0.90
C VAL A 211 24.50 3.26 -0.47
N ASP A 212 25.09 2.14 -0.90
CA ASP A 212 25.56 1.94 -2.27
C ASP A 212 24.37 1.55 -3.16
N GLU A 213 24.39 1.91 -4.45
CA GLU A 213 23.29 1.68 -5.42
C GLU A 213 22.88 0.19 -5.58
N ASN A 214 23.63 -0.74 -5.01
CA ASN A 214 23.35 -2.18 -4.98
C ASN A 214 22.79 -2.63 -3.62
N ILE A 215 21.65 -2.10 -3.20
CA ILE A 215 21.00 -2.33 -1.90
C ILE A 215 20.54 -3.78 -1.76
N SER A 216 21.43 -4.69 -1.41
CA SER A 216 21.07 -6.05 -0.97
C SER A 216 21.17 -6.25 0.55
N ASN A 217 21.86 -5.35 1.28
CA ASN A 217 22.00 -5.41 2.74
C ASN A 217 22.07 -3.98 3.29
N ILE A 218 20.91 -3.36 3.53
CA ILE A 218 20.89 -2.13 4.32
C ILE A 218 21.20 -2.52 5.75
N GLU A 219 22.22 -1.90 6.31
CA GLU A 219 22.49 -2.02 7.74
C GLU A 219 21.27 -1.44 8.49
N ILE A 220 20.67 -2.22 9.37
CA ILE A 220 19.50 -1.84 10.19
C ILE A 220 19.76 -0.50 10.91
N ASP A 221 20.99 -0.21 11.26
CA ASP A 221 21.38 1.02 11.94
C ASP A 221 21.28 2.26 11.02
N ALA A 222 21.60 2.15 9.73
CA ALA A 222 21.39 3.24 8.75
C ALA A 222 19.91 3.56 8.62
N PHE A 223 19.09 2.51 8.62
CA PHE A 223 17.64 2.62 8.62
C PHE A 223 17.11 3.33 9.87
N LYS A 224 17.55 2.93 11.06
CA LYS A 224 17.17 3.56 12.32
C LYS A 224 17.57 5.03 12.36
N ASN A 225 18.73 5.41 11.82
CA ASN A 225 19.17 6.79 11.73
C ASN A 225 18.27 7.63 10.82
N MET A 226 17.87 7.09 9.66
CA MET A 226 16.93 7.77 8.75
C MET A 226 15.57 7.99 9.43
N ILE A 227 15.02 6.98 10.09
CA ILE A 227 13.75 7.09 10.82
C ILE A 227 13.86 8.15 11.93
N ASN A 228 14.94 8.18 12.70
CA ASN A 228 15.16 9.21 13.72
C ASN A 228 15.17 10.61 13.11
N THR A 229 15.81 10.79 11.95
CA THR A 229 15.82 12.05 11.22
C THR A 229 14.41 12.44 10.75
N ALA A 230 13.64 11.49 10.23
CA ALA A 230 12.27 11.72 9.78
C ALA A 230 11.35 12.12 10.94
N VAL A 231 11.42 11.42 12.07
CA VAL A 231 10.63 11.71 13.27
C VAL A 231 11.00 13.08 13.89
N ALA A 232 12.29 13.44 13.88
CA ALA A 232 12.71 14.76 14.33
C ALA A 232 12.16 15.90 13.45
N ALA A 233 12.06 15.66 12.13
CA ALA A 233 11.50 16.62 11.17
C ALA A 233 9.96 16.68 11.22
N PHE A 234 9.31 15.56 11.56
CA PHE A 234 7.85 15.44 11.65
C PHE A 234 7.44 14.87 13.03
N PRO A 235 7.41 15.71 14.07
CA PRO A 235 7.13 15.25 15.45
C PRO A 235 5.68 14.78 15.67
N ASN A 236 4.81 14.93 14.67
CA ASN A 236 3.47 14.36 14.65
C ASN A 236 3.45 12.86 14.34
N PHE A 237 4.53 12.29 13.80
CA PHE A 237 4.60 10.85 13.59
C PHE A 237 4.58 10.13 14.93
N LYS A 238 3.63 9.23 15.09
CA LYS A 238 3.53 8.31 16.24
C LYS A 238 4.17 6.97 15.93
N VAL A 239 4.11 6.57 14.67
CA VAL A 239 4.71 5.33 14.16
C VAL A 239 5.36 5.61 12.82
N THR A 240 6.56 5.06 12.63
CA THR A 240 7.22 4.98 11.33
C THR A 240 7.61 3.53 11.09
N ALA A 241 7.16 2.94 10.00
CA ALA A 241 7.36 1.51 9.75
C ALA A 241 7.87 1.23 8.35
N THR A 242 8.64 0.17 8.23
CA THR A 242 9.21 -0.28 6.96
C THR A 242 9.37 -1.78 6.91
N THR A 243 9.24 -2.33 5.69
CA THR A 243 9.58 -3.72 5.42
C THR A 243 11.06 -3.85 5.05
N LEU A 244 11.72 -4.85 5.61
CA LEU A 244 13.11 -5.19 5.32
C LEU A 244 13.14 -6.39 4.38
N ARG A 245 13.80 -6.25 3.24
CA ARG A 245 13.83 -7.31 2.23
C ARG A 245 15.22 -7.48 1.64
N ALA A 246 15.75 -8.70 1.66
CA ALA A 246 16.92 -9.07 0.91
C ALA A 246 16.52 -10.01 -0.24
N VAL A 247 16.74 -9.56 -1.49
CA VAL A 247 16.34 -10.29 -2.69
C VAL A 247 17.47 -11.23 -3.11
N LYS A 248 17.26 -12.55 -3.03
CA LYS A 248 18.18 -13.57 -3.55
C LYS A 248 17.86 -13.92 -5.00
N SER A 249 16.58 -14.02 -5.30
CA SER A 249 16.04 -14.19 -6.65
C SER A 249 14.64 -13.59 -6.70
N ALA A 250 14.00 -13.58 -7.85
CA ALA A 250 12.61 -13.10 -7.95
C ALA A 250 11.62 -13.94 -7.11
N THR A 251 11.96 -15.19 -6.85
CA THR A 251 11.13 -16.17 -6.13
C THR A 251 11.68 -16.54 -4.75
N VAL A 252 12.84 -16.02 -4.33
CA VAL A 252 13.40 -16.29 -2.99
C VAL A 252 13.87 -14.97 -2.37
N ASN A 253 13.28 -14.60 -1.25
CA ASN A 253 13.64 -13.39 -0.53
C ASN A 253 13.69 -13.64 0.98
N ASP A 254 14.52 -12.86 1.68
CA ASP A 254 14.36 -12.67 3.11
C ASP A 254 13.30 -11.58 3.34
N TRP A 255 12.50 -11.71 4.39
CA TRP A 255 11.42 -10.81 4.71
C TRP A 255 11.32 -10.54 6.20
N GLY A 256 11.38 -9.29 6.57
CA GLY A 256 11.21 -8.79 7.92
C GLY A 256 10.60 -7.40 7.91
N ALA A 257 10.51 -6.78 9.07
CA ALA A 257 10.05 -5.41 9.21
C ALA A 257 10.59 -4.78 10.49
N ILE A 258 10.60 -3.47 10.51
CA ILE A 258 10.92 -2.67 11.69
C ILE A 258 9.91 -1.55 11.81
N CYS A 259 9.51 -1.18 13.02
CA CYS A 259 8.82 0.06 13.27
C CYS A 259 9.46 0.83 14.43
N TRP A 260 9.34 2.15 14.37
CA TRP A 260 9.61 3.07 15.45
C TRP A 260 8.26 3.51 16.04
N ALA A 261 8.16 3.50 17.37
CA ALA A 261 7.04 4.04 18.10
C ALA A 261 7.50 4.49 19.49
N ASP A 262 7.03 5.64 19.97
CA ASP A 262 7.30 6.16 21.31
C ASP A 262 8.79 6.16 21.69
N GLY A 263 9.67 6.52 20.76
CA GLY A 263 11.12 6.61 20.99
C GLY A 263 11.87 5.28 20.90
N ASN A 264 11.20 4.17 20.62
CA ASN A 264 11.79 2.83 20.56
C ASN A 264 11.64 2.19 19.19
N PHE A 265 12.55 1.26 18.86
CA PHE A 265 12.46 0.42 17.67
C PHE A 265 12.01 -0.99 18.05
N TYR A 266 11.11 -1.52 17.22
CA TYR A 266 10.56 -2.87 17.33
C TYR A 266 10.79 -3.60 16.02
N GLU A 267 11.37 -4.78 16.07
CA GLU A 267 11.72 -5.59 14.90
C GLU A 267 10.83 -6.83 14.86
N ALA A 268 10.26 -7.10 13.70
CA ALA A 268 9.52 -8.34 13.46
C ALA A 268 10.49 -9.49 13.19
N THR A 269 9.99 -10.71 13.32
CA THR A 269 10.72 -11.93 12.97
C THR A 269 11.21 -11.86 11.52
N ASN A 270 12.51 -11.97 11.30
CA ASN A 270 13.11 -12.04 9.97
C ASN A 270 12.97 -13.46 9.43
N ARG A 271 12.13 -13.62 8.38
CA ARG A 271 11.87 -14.88 7.69
C ARG A 271 12.83 -15.03 6.54
N LYS A 272 13.80 -15.92 6.71
CA LYS A 272 14.86 -16.19 5.74
C LYS A 272 14.38 -17.09 4.62
N GLU A 273 14.88 -16.83 3.39
CA GLU A 273 14.73 -17.71 2.23
C GLU A 273 13.27 -18.10 1.92
N MET A 274 12.35 -17.14 2.10
CA MET A 274 10.95 -17.36 1.76
C MET A 274 10.79 -17.59 0.25
N GLU A 275 10.06 -18.65 -0.09
CA GLU A 275 9.59 -18.86 -1.46
C GLU A 275 8.40 -17.94 -1.77
N ILE A 276 8.58 -17.11 -2.79
CA ILE A 276 7.60 -16.10 -3.21
C ILE A 276 6.87 -16.62 -4.44
N PHE A 277 5.55 -16.74 -4.34
CA PHE A 277 4.69 -17.03 -5.49
C PHE A 277 4.37 -15.75 -6.28
N ASP A 278 3.94 -14.69 -5.57
CA ASP A 278 3.71 -13.36 -6.14
C ASP A 278 4.08 -12.29 -5.11
N ARG A 279 4.94 -11.36 -5.49
CA ARG A 279 5.42 -10.33 -4.56
C ARG A 279 4.48 -9.13 -4.42
N VAL A 280 3.53 -8.99 -5.35
CA VAL A 280 2.60 -7.83 -5.35
C VAL A 280 1.66 -7.93 -4.18
N GLY A 281 1.37 -6.80 -3.53
CA GLY A 281 0.49 -6.74 -2.37
C GLY A 281 1.13 -7.14 -1.02
N GLY A 282 2.40 -7.59 -1.00
CA GLY A 282 3.11 -7.89 0.26
C GLY A 282 3.25 -6.67 1.16
N GLY A 283 3.57 -5.49 0.60
CA GLY A 283 3.63 -4.21 1.32
C GLY A 283 2.27 -3.76 1.83
N ASP A 284 1.23 -3.85 1.01
CA ASP A 284 -0.15 -3.49 1.39
C ASP A 284 -0.66 -4.41 2.50
N SER A 285 -0.34 -5.71 2.41
CA SER A 285 -0.68 -6.68 3.45
C SER A 285 0.11 -6.44 4.73
N PHE A 286 1.37 -6.01 4.64
CA PHE A 286 2.12 -5.53 5.80
C PHE A 286 1.40 -4.33 6.44
N ALA A 287 1.02 -3.32 5.67
CA ALA A 287 0.31 -2.15 6.17
C ALA A 287 -1.01 -2.54 6.87
N SER A 288 -1.80 -3.44 6.27
CA SER A 288 -3.05 -3.89 6.89
C SER A 288 -2.83 -4.66 8.18
N GLY A 289 -1.82 -5.53 8.27
CA GLY A 289 -1.46 -6.24 9.49
C GLY A 289 -0.95 -5.31 10.59
N LEU A 290 -0.11 -4.33 10.23
CA LEU A 290 0.37 -3.28 11.15
C LEU A 290 -0.79 -2.46 11.74
N ILE A 291 -1.70 -1.99 10.88
CA ILE A 291 -2.90 -1.23 11.28
C ILE A 291 -3.76 -2.07 12.22
N TYR A 292 -4.03 -3.33 11.85
CA TYR A 292 -4.80 -4.24 12.71
C TYR A 292 -4.13 -4.45 14.07
N GLY A 293 -2.83 -4.70 14.09
CA GLY A 293 -2.08 -4.91 15.32
C GLY A 293 -2.20 -3.73 16.28
N PHE A 294 -2.06 -2.50 15.79
CA PHE A 294 -2.27 -1.30 16.62
C PHE A 294 -3.72 -1.16 17.10
N ILE A 295 -4.71 -1.42 16.25
CA ILE A 295 -6.13 -1.35 16.65
C ILE A 295 -6.48 -2.41 17.71
N ALA A 296 -5.93 -3.61 17.56
CA ALA A 296 -6.29 -4.76 18.41
C ALA A 296 -5.52 -4.80 19.74
N THR A 297 -4.26 -4.37 19.74
CA THR A 297 -3.37 -4.56 20.91
C THR A 297 -2.82 -3.26 21.49
N GLY A 298 -2.66 -2.23 20.67
CA GLY A 298 -1.92 -1.01 21.04
C GLY A 298 -0.41 -1.24 21.25
N ASP A 299 0.09 -2.44 21.03
CA ASP A 299 1.49 -2.83 21.25
C ASP A 299 2.26 -2.78 19.93
N PRO A 300 3.29 -1.90 19.78
CA PRO A 300 4.08 -1.78 18.57
C PRO A 300 4.81 -3.06 18.16
N ALA A 301 5.28 -3.88 19.13
CA ALA A 301 5.95 -5.14 18.85
C ALA A 301 4.98 -6.15 18.21
N GLN A 302 3.76 -6.24 18.73
CA GLN A 302 2.71 -7.08 18.15
C GLN A 302 2.28 -6.52 16.78
N ALA A 303 2.13 -5.21 16.66
CA ALA A 303 1.68 -4.59 15.41
C ALA A 303 2.64 -4.84 14.24
N VAL A 304 3.95 -4.65 14.45
CA VAL A 304 4.95 -4.91 13.40
C VAL A 304 5.03 -6.39 13.04
N GLU A 305 4.83 -7.30 14.00
CA GLU A 305 4.83 -8.74 13.73
C GLU A 305 3.57 -9.18 12.96
N TYR A 306 2.36 -8.64 13.30
CA TYR A 306 1.15 -8.83 12.50
C TYR A 306 1.37 -8.38 11.04
N GLY A 307 1.98 -7.22 10.86
CA GLY A 307 2.33 -6.70 9.53
C GLY A 307 3.25 -7.65 8.77
N ALA A 308 4.38 -8.01 9.37
CA ALA A 308 5.38 -8.86 8.72
C ALA A 308 4.83 -10.26 8.40
N ALA A 309 4.07 -10.86 9.31
CA ALA A 309 3.45 -12.18 9.10
C ALA A 309 2.38 -12.15 8.00
N HIS A 310 1.52 -11.12 7.99
CA HIS A 310 0.49 -10.98 6.97
C HIS A 310 1.10 -10.71 5.58
N GLY A 311 2.09 -9.83 5.48
CA GLY A 311 2.82 -9.57 4.24
C GLY A 311 3.52 -10.82 3.70
N ALA A 312 4.11 -11.64 4.59
CA ALA A 312 4.73 -12.90 4.21
C ALA A 312 3.71 -13.87 3.59
N LEU A 313 2.56 -14.06 4.25
CA LEU A 313 1.50 -14.95 3.75
C LEU A 313 0.89 -14.47 2.44
N ALA A 314 0.71 -13.16 2.26
CA ALA A 314 0.18 -12.61 1.02
C ALA A 314 1.03 -12.99 -0.20
N MET A 315 2.36 -13.03 -0.03
CA MET A 315 3.28 -13.39 -1.11
C MET A 315 3.28 -14.89 -1.49
N THR A 316 2.49 -15.72 -0.81
CA THR A 316 2.36 -17.16 -1.11
C THR A 316 1.20 -17.49 -2.04
N THR A 317 0.40 -16.51 -2.44
CA THR A 317 -0.76 -16.66 -3.32
C THR A 317 -0.70 -15.68 -4.51
N PRO A 318 -1.39 -15.95 -5.62
CA PRO A 318 -1.45 -15.00 -6.73
C PRO A 318 -2.38 -13.82 -6.44
N GLY A 319 -2.19 -12.73 -7.16
CA GLY A 319 -3.01 -11.51 -7.06
C GLY A 319 -2.43 -10.48 -6.08
N ASP A 320 -3.05 -9.30 -6.07
CA ASP A 320 -2.57 -8.17 -5.27
C ASP A 320 -3.07 -8.22 -3.81
N THR A 321 -4.09 -9.04 -3.55
CA THR A 321 -4.79 -9.09 -2.26
C THR A 321 -4.48 -10.36 -1.49
N SER A 322 -4.34 -10.25 -0.17
CA SER A 322 -4.09 -11.40 0.69
C SER A 322 -5.29 -12.36 0.73
N MET A 323 -4.99 -13.66 0.68
CA MET A 323 -5.93 -14.75 0.91
C MET A 323 -5.82 -15.33 2.33
N ALA A 324 -4.93 -14.80 3.17
CA ALA A 324 -4.67 -15.29 4.51
C ALA A 324 -5.86 -15.06 5.45
N THR A 325 -6.01 -15.95 6.40
CA THR A 325 -6.91 -15.79 7.56
C THR A 325 -6.14 -15.27 8.78
N LYS A 326 -6.84 -14.65 9.71
CA LYS A 326 -6.25 -14.20 10.99
C LYS A 326 -5.55 -15.36 11.72
N GLY A 327 -6.15 -16.55 11.74
CA GLY A 327 -5.56 -17.72 12.40
C GLY A 327 -4.25 -18.20 11.75
N GLU A 328 -4.09 -18.02 10.43
CA GLU A 328 -2.82 -18.29 9.75
C GLU A 328 -1.75 -17.26 10.11
N VAL A 329 -2.11 -15.98 10.16
CA VAL A 329 -1.21 -14.91 10.60
C VAL A 329 -0.72 -15.16 12.03
N GLU A 330 -1.64 -15.37 12.98
CA GLU A 330 -1.30 -15.60 14.40
C GLU A 330 -0.45 -16.85 14.60
N ARG A 331 -0.70 -17.91 13.84
CA ARG A 331 0.12 -19.12 13.87
C ARG A 331 1.54 -18.86 13.35
N LEU A 332 1.67 -18.11 12.26
CA LEU A 332 2.99 -17.75 11.72
C LEU A 332 3.77 -16.87 12.71
N MET A 333 3.11 -15.96 13.40
CA MET A 333 3.71 -15.15 14.48
C MET A 333 4.23 -16.04 15.63
N GLY A 334 3.50 -17.11 15.98
CA GLY A 334 3.89 -18.06 17.00
C GLY A 334 4.95 -19.09 16.57
N GLY A 335 5.58 -18.94 15.40
CA GLY A 335 6.59 -19.87 14.89
C GLY A 335 6.02 -21.18 14.32
N GLY A 336 4.72 -21.21 14.01
CA GLY A 336 4.06 -22.37 13.40
C GLY A 336 4.59 -22.66 12.00
N GLY A 337 4.89 -23.93 11.72
CA GLY A 337 5.42 -24.38 10.42
C GLY A 337 4.34 -24.72 9.39
N ALA A 338 4.78 -25.00 8.15
CA ALA A 338 3.94 -25.31 6.99
C ALA A 338 3.31 -26.74 7.00
N ARG A 339 2.96 -27.26 8.17
CA ARG A 339 2.30 -28.57 8.25
C ARG A 339 0.84 -28.49 7.83
N VAL A 340 0.36 -29.56 7.15
CA VAL A 340 -1.05 -29.67 6.73
C VAL A 340 -2.01 -29.40 7.91
N GLN A 341 -2.93 -28.50 7.70
CA GLN A 341 -4.01 -28.21 8.63
C GLN A 341 -5.23 -29.07 8.27
N ARG A 342 -5.82 -29.73 9.24
CA ARG A 342 -7.03 -30.55 9.08
C ARG A 342 -8.15 -29.99 9.91
#